data_6553b8ddf091d9a5fba07bc2ddf4af1b
#
_entry.id   6553b8ddf091d9a5fba07bc2ddf4af1b
#
_cell.length_a   1.000
_cell.length_b   1.000
_cell.length_c   1.000
_cell.angle_alpha   90.00
_cell.angle_beta   90.00
_cell.angle_gamma   90.00
#
_symmetry.space_group_name_H-M   'P 1'
#
loop_
_entity.id
_entity.type
_entity.pdbx_description
1 polymer ?
#
loop_
_entity_poly.entity_id
_entity_poly.type
_entity_poly.pdbx_seq_one_letter_code
_entity_poly.pdbx_strand_id
1 'polypeptide(L)'
;MIFPKYFLFFLVLLFPNVSVSMTAYEIMKKVDQRYTGETIEQTSTLVLIDKKNRKRERKLKGFTKEVSTGTKSISFFLSPSDVKNTSYLSYNWDDPSKDNDSWLYLPSLQKTNRISGGDRSNSFMGSDFTYADLDGVEIEDYTYKIVKDSDVVDGADC
;
A
#
# COMPACT_ATOMS: atom_id res chain seq x y z
N MET A 1 35.23 -56.95 46.89
CA MET A 1 34.15 -56.01 47.02
C MET A 1 34.29 -55.08 45.83
N ILE A 2 33.54 -55.34 44.72
CA ILE A 2 33.71 -54.71 43.43
C ILE A 2 32.48 -53.80 43.22
N PHE A 3 32.68 -52.45 43.18
CA PHE A 3 31.62 -51.48 42.88
C PHE A 3 31.49 -51.31 41.37
N PRO A 4 30.29 -51.44 40.79
CA PRO A 4 30.10 -51.15 39.37
C PRO A 4 30.09 -49.66 39.16
N LYS A 5 30.93 -49.12 38.21
CA LYS A 5 30.91 -47.77 37.68
C LYS A 5 29.71 -47.66 36.79
N TYR A 6 28.67 -46.90 37.20
CA TYR A 6 27.59 -46.49 36.33
C TYR A 6 28.10 -45.36 35.42
N PHE A 7 28.28 -45.68 34.14
CA PHE A 7 28.60 -44.70 33.10
C PHE A 7 27.28 -44.07 32.65
N LEU A 8 26.98 -42.85 33.15
CA LEU A 8 25.80 -42.09 32.76
C LEU A 8 26.02 -41.54 31.38
N PHE A 9 25.39 -42.15 30.35
CA PHE A 9 25.45 -41.71 28.97
C PHE A 9 24.50 -40.54 28.84
N PHE A 10 25.03 -39.27 28.80
CA PHE A 10 24.25 -38.05 28.59
C PHE A 10 23.93 -37.91 27.10
N LEU A 11 22.73 -38.35 26.70
CA LEU A 11 22.23 -38.21 25.34
C LEU A 11 21.87 -36.75 25.08
N VAL A 12 22.78 -35.99 24.44
CA VAL A 12 22.50 -34.61 23.99
C VAL A 12 21.59 -34.69 22.75
N LEU A 13 20.30 -34.43 22.94
CA LEU A 13 19.34 -34.25 21.85
C LEU A 13 19.62 -32.93 21.15
N LEU A 14 20.36 -32.97 20.04
CA LEU A 14 20.51 -31.89 19.11
C LEU A 14 19.16 -31.69 18.38
N PHE A 15 18.36 -30.74 18.85
CA PHE A 15 17.20 -30.26 18.08
C PHE A 15 17.71 -29.38 16.92
N PRO A 16 17.45 -29.74 15.65
CA PRO A 16 17.78 -28.86 14.56
C PRO A 16 16.92 -27.59 14.70
N ASN A 17 17.57 -26.42 14.81
CA ASN A 17 16.88 -25.15 14.70
C ASN A 17 16.44 -25.00 13.24
N VAL A 18 15.19 -25.35 12.94
CA VAL A 18 14.58 -25.07 11.65
C VAL A 18 14.28 -23.57 11.63
N SER A 19 15.17 -22.78 11.03
CA SER A 19 14.86 -21.39 10.69
C SER A 19 13.81 -21.41 9.58
N VAL A 20 12.54 -21.17 9.94
CA VAL A 20 11.49 -20.98 8.95
C VAL A 20 11.67 -19.59 8.37
N SER A 21 12.17 -19.51 7.15
CA SER A 21 12.19 -18.27 6.37
C SER A 21 10.75 -17.90 5.98
N MET A 22 10.38 -16.63 6.15
CA MET A 22 9.06 -16.15 5.72
C MET A 22 8.96 -16.19 4.19
N THR A 23 7.80 -16.56 3.70
CA THR A 23 7.47 -16.47 2.28
C THR A 23 7.29 -15.00 1.86
N ALA A 24 7.43 -14.70 0.57
CA ALA A 24 7.18 -13.36 0.04
C ALA A 24 5.76 -12.85 0.35
N TYR A 25 4.76 -13.74 0.32
CA TYR A 25 3.39 -13.42 0.69
C TYR A 25 3.26 -13.04 2.18
N GLU A 26 3.89 -13.80 3.08
CA GLU A 26 3.87 -13.50 4.53
C GLU A 26 4.55 -12.17 4.85
N ILE A 27 5.61 -11.81 4.13
CA ILE A 27 6.26 -10.51 4.24
C ILE A 27 5.28 -9.40 3.83
N MET A 28 4.65 -9.53 2.67
CA MET A 28 3.68 -8.54 2.18
C MET A 28 2.48 -8.40 3.12
N LYS A 29 2.00 -9.51 3.66
CA LYS A 29 0.91 -9.50 4.66
C LYS A 29 1.29 -8.75 5.94
N LYS A 30 2.54 -8.88 6.41
CA LYS A 30 3.02 -8.10 7.55
C LYS A 30 3.17 -6.61 7.23
N VAL A 31 3.55 -6.27 6.00
CA VAL A 31 3.64 -4.87 5.55
C VAL A 31 2.25 -4.24 5.54
N ASP A 32 1.26 -4.94 5.01
CA ASP A 32 -0.12 -4.50 4.96
C ASP A 32 -0.74 -4.32 6.35
N GLN A 33 -0.54 -5.29 7.23
CA GLN A 33 -1.06 -5.27 8.60
C GLN A 33 -0.30 -4.32 9.54
N ARG A 34 0.72 -3.62 9.04
CA ARG A 34 1.48 -2.68 9.86
C ARG A 34 0.60 -1.50 10.27
N TYR A 35 0.49 -1.28 11.57
CA TYR A 35 -0.21 -0.10 12.09
C TYR A 35 0.43 1.20 11.58
N THR A 36 -0.33 1.99 10.87
CA THR A 36 0.10 3.28 10.27
C THR A 36 -0.54 4.50 10.94
N GLY A 37 -1.34 4.28 11.99
CA GLY A 37 -2.10 5.31 12.69
C GLY A 37 -3.57 5.35 12.24
N GLU A 38 -4.44 5.92 13.07
CA GLU A 38 -5.87 6.05 12.76
C GLU A 38 -6.14 7.13 11.71
N THR A 39 -5.25 8.10 11.59
CA THR A 39 -5.35 9.20 10.64
C THR A 39 -3.99 9.53 10.05
N ILE A 40 -3.97 9.79 8.75
CA ILE A 40 -2.77 10.19 8.01
C ILE A 40 -3.06 11.53 7.34
N GLU A 41 -2.15 12.48 7.49
CA GLU A 41 -2.08 13.70 6.69
C GLU A 41 -0.80 13.68 5.87
N GLN A 42 -0.90 13.88 4.56
CA GLN A 42 0.26 13.87 3.68
C GLN A 42 0.20 15.00 2.67
N THR A 43 1.37 15.46 2.24
CA THR A 43 1.53 16.36 1.10
C THR A 43 2.41 15.66 0.07
N SER A 44 1.96 15.63 -1.19
CA SER A 44 2.67 14.97 -2.28
C SER A 44 2.80 15.87 -3.49
N THR A 45 3.77 15.58 -4.32
CA THR A 45 3.96 16.22 -5.63
C THR A 45 3.89 15.15 -6.71
N LEU A 46 2.88 15.28 -7.58
CA LEU A 46 2.73 14.46 -8.78
C LEU A 46 3.44 15.17 -9.94
N VAL A 47 4.47 14.54 -10.50
CA VAL A 47 5.23 15.05 -11.64
C VAL A 47 4.81 14.29 -12.89
N LEU A 48 4.16 14.97 -13.83
CA LEU A 48 3.82 14.41 -15.13
C LEU A 48 4.93 14.76 -16.13
N ILE A 49 5.48 13.75 -16.79
CA ILE A 49 6.56 13.89 -17.75
C ILE A 49 6.05 13.44 -19.11
N ASP A 50 6.03 14.34 -20.09
CA ASP A 50 5.58 13.99 -21.44
C ASP A 50 6.70 13.36 -22.29
N LYS A 51 6.35 12.87 -23.48
CA LYS A 51 7.30 12.25 -24.43
C LYS A 51 8.45 13.17 -24.89
N LYS A 52 8.34 14.48 -24.61
CA LYS A 52 9.38 15.48 -24.89
C LYS A 52 10.12 15.90 -23.62
N ASN A 53 10.03 15.12 -22.54
CA ASN A 53 10.61 15.41 -21.21
C ASN A 53 10.15 16.74 -20.59
N ARG A 54 9.02 17.29 -21.00
CA ARG A 54 8.44 18.46 -20.36
C ARG A 54 7.72 18.01 -19.11
N LYS A 55 7.99 18.68 -17.98
CA LYS A 55 7.45 18.36 -16.66
C LYS A 55 6.30 19.31 -16.31
N ARG A 56 5.27 18.76 -15.72
CA ARG A 56 4.19 19.51 -15.05
C ARG A 56 4.05 18.96 -13.63
N GLU A 57 4.11 19.82 -12.65
CA GLU A 57 3.99 19.46 -11.25
C GLU A 57 2.61 19.82 -10.73
N ARG A 58 2.06 18.93 -9.93
CA ARG A 58 0.80 19.12 -9.20
C ARG A 58 1.05 18.85 -7.74
N LYS A 59 0.73 19.79 -6.88
CA LYS A 59 0.80 19.60 -5.42
C LYS A 59 -0.54 19.14 -4.90
N LEU A 60 -0.52 18.12 -4.08
CA LEU A 60 -1.70 17.52 -3.47
C LEU A 60 -1.55 17.51 -1.95
N LYS A 61 -2.68 17.64 -1.27
CA LYS A 61 -2.80 17.36 0.16
C LYS A 61 -3.83 16.25 0.34
N GLY A 62 -3.43 15.20 1.03
CA GLY A 62 -4.26 14.02 1.30
C GLY A 62 -4.52 13.85 2.78
N PHE A 63 -5.69 13.31 3.09
CA PHE A 63 -6.10 12.88 4.42
C PHE A 63 -6.68 11.48 4.31
N THR A 64 -6.25 10.60 5.20
CA THR A 64 -6.80 9.25 5.31
C THR A 64 -7.25 9.02 6.74
N LYS A 65 -8.35 8.32 6.91
CA LYS A 65 -8.89 7.95 8.22
C LYS A 65 -9.41 6.52 8.18
N GLU A 66 -8.93 5.72 9.13
CA GLU A 66 -9.52 4.43 9.43
C GLU A 66 -10.85 4.60 10.15
N VAL A 67 -11.85 3.84 9.74
CA VAL A 67 -13.16 3.76 10.37
C VAL A 67 -13.53 2.29 10.55
N SER A 68 -14.53 2.00 11.38
CA SER A 68 -14.93 0.62 11.73
C SER A 68 -15.37 -0.27 10.56
N THR A 69 -15.48 0.26 9.36
CA THR A 69 -16.00 -0.45 8.18
C THR A 69 -15.08 -0.31 6.97
N GLY A 70 -13.89 0.25 7.16
CA GLY A 70 -12.90 0.45 6.09
C GLY A 70 -12.13 1.76 6.21
N THR A 71 -11.49 2.16 5.14
CA THR A 71 -10.63 3.33 5.06
C THR A 71 -11.25 4.41 4.18
N LYS A 72 -11.29 5.65 4.66
CA LYS A 72 -11.69 6.83 3.88
C LYS A 72 -10.49 7.69 3.57
N SER A 73 -10.31 8.04 2.31
CA SER A 73 -9.24 8.93 1.86
C SER A 73 -9.80 10.07 1.01
N ILE A 74 -9.27 11.28 1.22
CA ILE A 74 -9.58 12.42 0.38
C ILE A 74 -8.30 13.16 0.01
N SER A 75 -8.15 13.51 -1.27
CA SER A 75 -7.04 14.29 -1.79
C SER A 75 -7.53 15.56 -2.47
N PHE A 76 -6.83 16.65 -2.22
CA PHE A 76 -7.11 17.96 -2.82
C PHE A 76 -5.92 18.40 -3.65
N PHE A 77 -6.16 18.83 -4.88
CA PHE A 77 -5.16 19.52 -5.68
C PHE A 77 -4.99 20.96 -5.19
N LEU A 78 -3.77 21.31 -4.78
CA LEU A 78 -3.44 22.65 -4.30
C LEU A 78 -2.95 23.56 -5.45
N SER A 79 -2.24 22.97 -6.41
CA SER A 79 -1.70 23.65 -7.59
C SER A 79 -1.45 22.66 -8.74
N PRO A 80 -1.33 23.16 -9.98
CA PRO A 80 -1.50 24.54 -10.46
C PRO A 80 -2.98 24.96 -10.52
N SER A 81 -3.23 26.18 -11.01
CA SER A 81 -4.57 26.80 -10.99
C SER A 81 -5.63 26.06 -11.81
N ASP A 82 -5.22 25.37 -12.89
CA ASP A 82 -6.11 24.59 -13.77
C ASP A 82 -6.73 23.35 -13.10
N VAL A 83 -6.07 22.81 -12.07
CA VAL A 83 -6.58 21.66 -11.29
C VAL A 83 -6.88 21.99 -9.83
N LYS A 84 -6.56 23.22 -9.40
CA LYS A 84 -6.73 23.63 -8.00
C LYS A 84 -8.17 23.40 -7.51
N ASN A 85 -8.29 22.90 -6.27
CA ASN A 85 -9.55 22.55 -5.62
C ASN A 85 -10.29 21.35 -6.25
N THR A 86 -9.74 20.70 -7.27
CA THR A 86 -10.19 19.35 -7.64
C THR A 86 -9.96 18.44 -6.45
N SER A 87 -10.92 17.58 -6.11
CA SER A 87 -10.76 16.62 -5.04
C SER A 87 -11.21 15.22 -5.45
N TYR A 88 -10.51 14.24 -4.93
CA TYR A 88 -10.82 12.83 -5.09
C TYR A 88 -11.05 12.22 -3.72
N LEU A 89 -12.22 11.62 -3.53
CA LEU A 89 -12.63 10.90 -2.32
C LEU A 89 -12.72 9.42 -2.66
N SER A 90 -12.14 8.56 -1.83
CA SER A 90 -12.34 7.12 -1.90
C SER A 90 -12.81 6.56 -0.56
N TYR A 91 -13.55 5.48 -0.62
CA TYR A 91 -13.95 4.68 0.51
C TYR A 91 -13.68 3.21 0.18
N ASN A 92 -12.65 2.67 0.81
CA ASN A 92 -12.26 1.28 0.69
C ASN A 92 -12.91 0.49 1.82
N TRP A 93 -13.77 -0.46 1.46
CA TRP A 93 -14.51 -1.27 2.41
C TRP A 93 -13.67 -2.46 2.88
N ASP A 94 -13.74 -2.77 4.19
CA ASP A 94 -13.13 -3.99 4.74
C ASP A 94 -13.89 -5.25 4.31
N ASP A 95 -15.13 -5.09 3.83
CA ASP A 95 -15.97 -6.17 3.34
C ASP A 95 -15.60 -6.47 1.88
N PRO A 96 -14.94 -7.61 1.58
CA PRO A 96 -14.49 -7.94 0.23
C PRO A 96 -15.64 -8.21 -0.76
N SER A 97 -16.88 -8.31 -0.28
CA SER A 97 -18.06 -8.44 -1.13
C SER A 97 -18.55 -7.10 -1.68
N LYS A 98 -17.98 -5.99 -1.23
CA LYS A 98 -18.33 -4.62 -1.64
C LYS A 98 -17.27 -4.03 -2.53
N ASP A 99 -17.70 -3.48 -3.65
CA ASP A 99 -16.83 -2.63 -4.45
C ASP A 99 -16.50 -1.34 -3.71
N ASN A 100 -15.25 -0.90 -3.80
CA ASN A 100 -14.83 0.40 -3.29
C ASN A 100 -15.58 1.53 -3.98
N ASP A 101 -15.93 2.56 -3.22
CA ASP A 101 -16.61 3.74 -3.73
C ASP A 101 -15.64 4.89 -3.91
N SER A 102 -15.73 5.61 -5.03
CA SER A 102 -14.91 6.79 -5.24
C SER A 102 -15.62 7.89 -6.03
N TRP A 103 -15.21 9.14 -5.78
CA TRP A 103 -15.81 10.32 -6.37
C TRP A 103 -14.75 11.37 -6.72
N LEU A 104 -14.91 11.97 -7.87
CA LEU A 104 -14.11 13.09 -8.34
C LEU A 104 -14.96 14.37 -8.38
N TYR A 105 -14.58 15.38 -7.63
CA TYR A 105 -15.15 16.71 -7.72
C TYR A 105 -14.33 17.60 -8.65
N LEU A 106 -14.98 18.20 -9.63
CA LEU A 106 -14.39 19.13 -10.60
C LEU A 106 -14.96 20.54 -10.36
N PRO A 107 -14.18 21.46 -9.77
CA PRO A 107 -14.67 22.80 -9.43
C PRO A 107 -15.05 23.63 -10.64
N SER A 108 -14.37 23.46 -11.78
CA SER A 108 -14.70 24.14 -13.05
C SER A 108 -16.10 23.80 -13.57
N LEU A 109 -16.62 22.63 -13.23
CA LEU A 109 -17.95 22.16 -13.61
C LEU A 109 -18.94 22.20 -12.43
N GLN A 110 -18.47 22.51 -11.22
CA GLN A 110 -19.23 22.41 -9.97
C GLN A 110 -19.92 21.03 -9.81
N LYS A 111 -19.26 19.97 -10.29
CA LYS A 111 -19.86 18.64 -10.40
C LYS A 111 -19.02 17.58 -9.68
N THR A 112 -19.72 16.71 -8.96
CA THR A 112 -19.15 15.47 -8.41
C THR A 112 -19.56 14.32 -9.29
N ASN A 113 -18.58 13.55 -9.79
CA ASN A 113 -18.81 12.33 -10.54
C ASN A 113 -18.41 11.14 -9.68
N ARG A 114 -19.28 10.12 -9.58
CA ARG A 114 -18.89 8.83 -9.03
C ARG A 114 -18.07 8.09 -10.08
N ILE A 115 -16.94 7.53 -9.65
CA ILE A 115 -16.12 6.67 -10.51
C ILE A 115 -16.68 5.26 -10.39
N SER A 116 -17.26 4.76 -11.46
CA SER A 116 -17.85 3.40 -11.48
C SER A 116 -16.78 2.34 -11.75
N GLY A 117 -17.11 1.06 -11.55
CA GLY A 117 -16.19 -0.05 -11.75
C GLY A 117 -15.49 -0.05 -13.12
N GLY A 118 -16.21 0.28 -14.20
CA GLY A 118 -15.62 0.40 -15.54
C GLY A 118 -14.69 1.58 -15.74
N ASP A 119 -14.88 2.66 -14.97
CA ASP A 119 -14.06 3.87 -15.05
C ASP A 119 -12.79 3.80 -14.21
N ARG A 120 -12.68 2.81 -13.32
CA ARG A 120 -11.50 2.66 -12.42
C ARG A 120 -10.20 2.42 -13.18
N SER A 121 -10.25 1.83 -14.36
CA SER A 121 -9.11 1.64 -15.24
C SER A 121 -8.71 2.90 -16.04
N ASN A 122 -9.51 3.97 -15.97
CA ASN A 122 -9.19 5.21 -16.65
C ASN A 122 -8.05 5.95 -15.93
N SER A 123 -7.31 6.74 -16.70
CA SER A 123 -6.19 7.56 -16.21
C SER A 123 -6.65 8.60 -15.19
N PHE A 124 -6.02 8.62 -14.01
CA PHE A 124 -6.26 9.61 -12.97
C PHE A 124 -5.69 10.96 -13.38
N MET A 125 -6.59 11.90 -13.68
CA MET A 125 -6.23 13.28 -14.00
C MET A 125 -5.14 13.42 -15.09
N GLY A 126 -5.10 12.46 -16.04
CA GLY A 126 -4.14 12.47 -17.15
C GLY A 126 -2.70 12.10 -16.75
N SER A 127 -2.52 11.36 -15.66
CA SER A 127 -1.30 10.68 -15.29
C SER A 127 -1.29 9.24 -15.82
N ASP A 128 -0.20 8.51 -15.63
CA ASP A 128 -0.13 7.06 -15.90
C ASP A 128 -0.81 6.24 -14.78
N PHE A 129 -1.10 6.86 -13.62
CA PHE A 129 -1.92 6.22 -12.59
C PHE A 129 -3.37 6.10 -13.05
N THR A 130 -3.99 5.00 -12.75
CA THR A 130 -5.44 4.80 -12.88
C THR A 130 -6.15 5.16 -11.57
N TYR A 131 -7.49 5.26 -11.61
CA TYR A 131 -8.25 5.40 -10.35
C TYR A 131 -8.09 4.17 -9.46
N ALA A 132 -7.95 2.97 -10.04
CA ALA A 132 -7.72 1.75 -9.28
C ALA A 132 -6.40 1.79 -8.48
N ASP A 133 -5.35 2.38 -9.05
CA ASP A 133 -4.05 2.51 -8.34
C ASP A 133 -4.14 3.40 -7.09
N LEU A 134 -5.17 4.24 -6.97
CA LEU A 134 -5.38 5.12 -5.82
C LEU A 134 -6.20 4.47 -4.70
N ASP A 135 -6.87 3.37 -4.99
CA ASP A 135 -7.70 2.66 -4.01
C ASP A 135 -6.89 1.69 -3.13
N GLY A 136 -5.58 1.58 -3.41
CA GLY A 136 -4.70 0.65 -2.71
C GLY A 136 -4.58 -0.70 -3.42
N VAL A 137 -3.68 -1.52 -2.91
CA VAL A 137 -3.37 -2.84 -3.46
C VAL A 137 -3.96 -3.90 -2.54
N GLU A 138 -4.88 -4.70 -3.05
CA GLU A 138 -5.34 -5.91 -2.36
C GLU A 138 -4.27 -6.98 -2.51
N ILE A 139 -3.72 -7.47 -1.40
CA ILE A 139 -2.58 -8.41 -1.43
C ILE A 139 -2.94 -9.69 -2.15
N GLU A 140 -4.18 -10.12 -2.03
CA GLU A 140 -4.72 -11.36 -2.58
C GLU A 140 -4.77 -11.35 -4.12
N ASP A 141 -4.78 -10.17 -4.74
CA ASP A 141 -4.84 -10.02 -6.19
C ASP A 141 -3.48 -10.26 -6.87
N TYR A 142 -2.40 -10.42 -6.08
CA TYR A 142 -1.05 -10.51 -6.59
C TYR A 142 -0.32 -11.76 -6.14
N THR A 143 0.66 -12.17 -6.93
CA THR A 143 1.63 -13.20 -6.55
C THR A 143 2.97 -12.54 -6.23
N TYR A 144 3.61 -12.99 -5.16
CA TYR A 144 4.84 -12.39 -4.63
C TYR A 144 6.01 -13.34 -4.77
N LYS A 145 7.17 -12.80 -5.11
CA LYS A 145 8.42 -13.53 -5.23
C LYS A 145 9.55 -12.76 -4.57
N ILE A 146 10.34 -13.44 -3.75
CA ILE A 146 11.61 -12.90 -3.26
C ILE A 146 12.58 -12.87 -4.45
N VAL A 147 13.07 -11.69 -4.79
CA VAL A 147 14.02 -11.49 -5.89
C VAL A 147 15.45 -11.67 -5.39
N LYS A 148 15.70 -11.31 -4.13
CA LYS A 148 17.01 -11.35 -3.49
C LYS A 148 16.82 -11.56 -1.99
N ASP A 149 17.62 -12.44 -1.38
CA ASP A 149 17.47 -12.79 0.04
C ASP A 149 17.93 -11.68 0.99
N SER A 150 18.80 -10.80 0.52
CA SER A 150 19.22 -9.60 1.25
C SER A 150 19.60 -8.50 0.26
N ASP A 151 19.21 -7.28 0.56
CA ASP A 151 19.62 -6.09 -0.18
C ASP A 151 19.68 -4.88 0.76
N VAL A 152 20.29 -3.79 0.29
CA VAL A 152 20.32 -2.53 1.01
C VAL A 152 19.63 -1.47 0.16
N VAL A 153 18.54 -0.91 0.70
CA VAL A 153 17.80 0.18 0.06
C VAL A 153 17.85 1.39 0.97
N ASP A 154 18.40 2.50 0.48
CA ASP A 154 18.55 3.76 1.23
C ASP A 154 19.25 3.60 2.60
N GLY A 155 20.20 2.64 2.69
CA GLY A 155 20.96 2.36 3.90
C GLY A 155 20.25 1.47 4.93
N ALA A 156 19.07 0.94 4.59
CA ALA A 156 18.36 -0.05 5.39
C ALA A 156 18.49 -1.45 4.76
N ASP A 157 18.77 -2.45 5.59
CA ASP A 157 18.75 -3.85 5.18
C ASP A 157 17.31 -4.27 4.86
N CYS A 158 17.11 -4.92 3.71
CA CYS A 158 15.82 -5.38 3.21
C CYS A 158 15.84 -6.89 2.92
#